data_222b7ebd298663817a1c7477ed517732
#
_entry.id   222b7ebd298663817a1c7477ed517732
#
_cell.length_a   1.000
_cell.length_b   1.000
_cell.length_c   1.000
_cell.angle_alpha   90.00
_cell.angle_beta   90.00
_cell.angle_gamma   90.00
#
_symmetry.space_group_name_H-M   'P 1'
#
loop_
_entity.id
_entity.type
_entity.pdbx_description
1 polymer ?
#
loop_
_entity_poly.entity_id
_entity_poly.type
_entity_poly.pdbx_seq_one_letter_code
_entity_poly.pdbx_strand_id
1 'polypeptide(L)'
;SVLDLGCGTGLTGLEIKDLCSNLEGIDLSKKMLELANAKNVYDKLVHTDISDYLANTELCFDYFIATDVLIYVGDLSELFRLIKSRNKQKGKFAFSTEETRKEGFQLETSGRYSHSKSYIDGLCKKFDYSISYYSEVDLRKEKGAFLTGGLYLLSF
;
A
#
# COMPACT_ATOMS: atom_id res chain seq x y z
N SER A 1 7.82 14.10 0.79
CA SER A 1 7.88 13.15 -0.33
C SER A 1 7.00 11.94 -0.04
N VAL A 2 6.27 11.49 -1.06
CA VAL A 2 5.33 10.36 -0.99
C VAL A 2 5.65 9.35 -2.07
N LEU A 3 5.62 8.07 -1.73
CA LEU A 3 5.66 6.95 -2.67
C LEU A 3 4.30 6.23 -2.67
N ASP A 4 3.64 6.21 -3.82
CA ASP A 4 2.38 5.50 -4.07
C ASP A 4 2.70 4.13 -4.69
N LEU A 5 2.53 3.08 -3.88
CA LEU A 5 2.85 1.69 -4.21
C LEU A 5 1.65 1.04 -4.90
N GLY A 6 1.81 0.65 -6.16
CA GLY A 6 0.70 0.16 -6.98
C GLY A 6 -0.29 1.27 -7.29
N CYS A 7 0.19 2.40 -7.82
CA CYS A 7 -0.59 3.63 -8.01
C CYS A 7 -1.76 3.47 -9.00
N GLY A 8 -1.83 2.36 -9.73
CA GLY A 8 -2.90 2.05 -10.66
C GLY A 8 -3.12 3.17 -11.68
N THR A 9 -4.37 3.62 -11.80
CA THR A 9 -4.72 4.73 -12.71
C THR A 9 -4.45 6.11 -12.12
N GLY A 10 -3.88 6.21 -10.91
CA GLY A 10 -3.50 7.46 -10.26
C GLY A 10 -4.63 8.20 -9.53
N LEU A 11 -5.65 7.48 -9.04
CA LEU A 11 -6.74 8.10 -8.28
C LEU A 11 -6.26 8.64 -6.93
N THR A 12 -5.45 7.87 -6.22
CA THR A 12 -4.82 8.32 -4.97
C THR A 12 -3.99 9.58 -5.21
N GLY A 13 -3.20 9.60 -6.30
CA GLY A 13 -2.38 10.75 -6.65
C GLY A 13 -3.18 12.03 -6.85
N LEU A 14 -4.38 11.95 -7.46
CA LEU A 14 -5.28 13.12 -7.61
C LEU A 14 -5.66 13.73 -6.26
N GLU A 15 -5.95 12.88 -5.26
CA GLU A 15 -6.42 13.35 -3.95
C GLU A 15 -5.31 13.96 -3.08
N ILE A 16 -4.06 13.55 -3.31
CA ILE A 16 -2.95 13.95 -2.42
C ILE A 16 -1.92 14.88 -3.06
N LYS A 17 -1.99 15.13 -4.38
CA LYS A 17 -0.98 15.91 -5.12
C LYS A 17 -0.66 17.24 -4.45
N ASP A 18 -1.67 18.00 -4.06
CA ASP A 18 -1.50 19.33 -3.47
C ASP A 18 -0.93 19.32 -2.05
N LEU A 19 -0.85 18.12 -1.44
CA LEU A 19 -0.26 17.91 -0.12
C LEU A 19 1.21 17.47 -0.19
N CYS A 20 1.72 17.23 -1.39
CA CYS A 20 3.03 16.63 -1.62
C CYS A 20 4.01 17.63 -2.26
N SER A 21 5.23 17.65 -1.78
CA SER A 21 6.34 18.34 -2.46
C SER A 21 6.98 17.49 -3.57
N ASN A 22 6.88 16.17 -3.44
CA ASN A 22 7.29 15.16 -4.44
C ASN A 22 6.38 13.96 -4.30
N LEU A 23 5.76 13.55 -5.40
CA LEU A 23 4.88 12.38 -5.47
C LEU A 23 5.38 11.44 -6.55
N GLU A 24 5.86 10.26 -6.14
CA GLU A 24 6.26 9.19 -7.05
C GLU A 24 5.22 8.06 -7.01
N GLY A 25 4.91 7.49 -8.18
CA GLY A 25 4.02 6.34 -8.31
C GLY A 25 4.73 5.18 -9.00
N ILE A 26 4.49 3.97 -8.52
CA ILE A 26 4.96 2.75 -9.16
C ILE A 26 3.80 1.80 -9.41
N ASP A 27 3.85 1.07 -10.52
CA ASP A 27 2.88 0.03 -10.84
C ASP A 27 3.51 -1.02 -11.76
N LEU A 28 3.03 -2.25 -11.67
CA LEU A 28 3.46 -3.36 -12.53
C LEU A 28 2.81 -3.33 -13.92
N SER A 29 1.76 -2.55 -14.11
CA SER A 29 0.99 -2.45 -15.34
C SER A 29 1.31 -1.17 -16.09
N LYS A 30 1.97 -1.29 -17.27
CA LYS A 30 2.20 -0.16 -18.17
C LYS A 30 0.93 0.59 -18.53
N LYS A 31 -0.18 -0.15 -18.77
CA LYS A 31 -1.48 0.45 -19.12
C LYS A 31 -2.03 1.31 -17.97
N MET A 32 -1.85 0.89 -16.72
CA MET A 32 -2.24 1.70 -15.57
C MET A 32 -1.39 2.96 -15.46
N LEU A 33 -0.08 2.84 -15.67
CA LEU A 33 0.82 3.99 -15.67
C LEU A 33 0.53 5.00 -16.80
N GLU A 34 0.12 4.54 -17.98
CA GLU A 34 -0.35 5.43 -19.05
C GLU A 34 -1.57 6.27 -18.61
N LEU A 35 -2.53 5.64 -17.94
CA LEU A 35 -3.70 6.32 -17.41
C LEU A 35 -3.36 7.26 -16.25
N ALA A 36 -2.43 6.87 -15.37
CA ALA A 36 -1.91 7.71 -14.30
C ALA A 36 -1.17 8.93 -14.86
N ASN A 37 -0.32 8.72 -15.88
CA ASN A 37 0.44 9.77 -16.54
C ASN A 37 -0.46 10.81 -17.20
N ALA A 38 -1.58 10.38 -17.79
CA ALA A 38 -2.57 11.29 -18.39
C ALA A 38 -3.22 12.26 -17.39
N LYS A 39 -3.18 11.95 -16.09
CA LYS A 39 -3.66 12.84 -15.01
C LYS A 39 -2.66 13.93 -14.64
N ASN A 40 -1.38 13.75 -15.01
CA ASN A 40 -0.31 14.72 -14.77
C ASN A 40 -0.17 15.17 -13.29
N VAL A 41 -0.29 14.22 -12.36
CA VAL A 41 -0.22 14.49 -10.92
C VAL A 41 1.03 13.93 -10.24
N TYR A 42 1.70 12.95 -10.86
CA TYR A 42 2.94 12.39 -10.34
C TYR A 42 4.17 13.12 -10.90
N ASP A 43 5.14 13.37 -10.05
CA ASP A 43 6.45 13.90 -10.45
C ASP A 43 7.29 12.83 -11.14
N LYS A 44 7.05 11.54 -10.79
CA LYS A 44 7.70 10.40 -11.43
C LYS A 44 6.79 9.18 -11.39
N LEU A 45 6.72 8.46 -12.51
CA LEU A 45 6.06 7.15 -12.62
C LEU A 45 7.06 6.10 -13.08
N VAL A 46 7.07 4.94 -12.41
CA VAL A 46 8.01 3.86 -12.71
C VAL A 46 7.27 2.54 -12.90
N HIS A 47 7.55 1.88 -14.03
CA HIS A 47 7.05 0.54 -14.32
C HIS A 47 7.96 -0.49 -13.66
N THR A 48 7.57 -1.03 -12.52
CA THR A 48 8.38 -1.95 -11.73
C THR A 48 7.52 -2.71 -10.71
N ASP A 49 8.07 -3.82 -10.21
CA ASP A 49 7.56 -4.47 -8.99
C ASP A 49 7.88 -3.64 -7.74
N ILE A 50 7.01 -3.73 -6.72
CA ILE A 50 7.17 -2.97 -5.48
C ILE A 50 8.45 -3.38 -4.73
N SER A 51 8.71 -4.69 -4.64
CA SER A 51 9.88 -5.20 -3.92
C SER A 51 11.17 -4.85 -4.64
N ASP A 52 11.19 -4.94 -5.97
CA ASP A 52 12.35 -4.55 -6.79
C ASP A 52 12.65 -3.06 -6.65
N TYR A 53 11.63 -2.21 -6.66
CA TYR A 53 11.82 -0.78 -6.47
C TYR A 53 12.37 -0.45 -5.08
N LEU A 54 11.76 -1.00 -4.04
CA LEU A 54 12.17 -0.77 -2.65
C LEU A 54 13.51 -1.43 -2.30
N ALA A 55 14.02 -2.37 -3.10
CA ALA A 55 15.35 -2.94 -2.92
C ALA A 55 16.46 -1.90 -3.13
N ASN A 56 16.22 -0.83 -3.90
CA ASN A 56 17.18 0.27 -4.07
C ASN A 56 17.40 1.00 -2.74
N THR A 57 18.62 0.92 -2.20
CA THR A 57 18.99 1.46 -0.90
C THR A 57 19.11 2.98 -0.85
N GLU A 58 19.15 3.65 -1.99
CA GLU A 58 19.23 5.12 -2.09
C GLU A 58 17.85 5.80 -1.97
N LEU A 59 16.75 5.02 -2.11
CA LEU A 59 15.41 5.55 -1.97
C LEU A 59 15.12 5.94 -0.53
N CYS A 60 14.48 7.09 -0.36
CA CYS A 60 14.08 7.58 0.95
C CYS A 60 12.87 8.51 0.84
N PHE A 61 11.74 8.10 1.46
CA PHE A 61 10.48 8.83 1.44
C PHE A 61 9.99 9.14 2.86
N ASP A 62 9.16 10.19 2.98
CA ASP A 62 8.50 10.52 4.25
C ASP A 62 7.25 9.64 4.43
N TYR A 63 6.47 9.46 3.36
CA TYR A 63 5.19 8.74 3.40
C TYR A 63 5.15 7.64 2.33
N PHE A 64 4.46 6.55 2.68
CA PHE A 64 4.15 5.45 1.76
C PHE A 64 2.65 5.24 1.75
N ILE A 65 2.09 4.99 0.57
CA ILE A 65 0.67 4.67 0.39
C ILE A 65 0.55 3.40 -0.44
N ALA A 66 -0.35 2.50 -0.05
CA ALA A 66 -0.63 1.24 -0.75
C ALA A 66 -2.14 0.95 -0.69
N THR A 67 -2.91 1.60 -1.56
CA THR A 67 -4.37 1.42 -1.61
C THR A 67 -4.75 0.38 -2.64
N ASP A 68 -5.54 -0.62 -2.23
CA ASP A 68 -6.09 -1.71 -3.07
C ASP A 68 -5.02 -2.51 -3.85
N VAL A 69 -3.81 -2.60 -3.33
CA VAL A 69 -2.67 -3.31 -3.95
C VAL A 69 -2.17 -4.49 -3.10
N LEU A 70 -2.25 -4.43 -1.76
CA LEU A 70 -1.74 -5.51 -0.90
C LEU A 70 -2.55 -6.79 -1.02
N ILE A 71 -3.73 -6.74 -1.60
CA ILE A 71 -4.55 -7.89 -1.98
C ILE A 71 -3.88 -8.82 -3.01
N TYR A 72 -2.82 -8.38 -3.67
CA TYR A 72 -2.03 -9.20 -4.60
C TYR A 72 -0.78 -9.80 -3.96
N VAL A 73 -0.53 -9.52 -2.69
CA VAL A 73 0.65 -9.96 -1.93
C VAL A 73 0.20 -10.78 -0.72
N GLY A 74 0.66 -12.02 -0.58
CA GLY A 74 0.31 -12.88 0.55
C GLY A 74 1.10 -12.51 1.81
N ASP A 75 2.39 -12.86 1.84
CA ASP A 75 3.26 -12.49 2.96
C ASP A 75 3.78 -11.05 2.79
N LEU A 76 3.38 -10.17 3.70
CA LEU A 76 3.77 -8.77 3.72
C LEU A 76 5.07 -8.50 4.50
N SER A 77 5.72 -9.52 5.05
CA SER A 77 6.89 -9.34 5.94
C SER A 77 8.02 -8.58 5.25
N GLU A 78 8.36 -8.96 4.02
CA GLU A 78 9.44 -8.31 3.27
C GLU A 78 9.08 -6.86 2.90
N LEU A 79 7.83 -6.62 2.49
CA LEU A 79 7.34 -5.29 2.18
C LEU A 79 7.44 -4.35 3.39
N PHE A 80 6.97 -4.80 4.57
CA PHE A 80 7.08 -4.01 5.81
C PHE A 80 8.53 -3.69 6.17
N ARG A 81 9.43 -4.69 6.04
CA ARG A 81 10.86 -4.51 6.27
C ARG A 81 11.46 -3.46 5.32
N LEU A 82 11.16 -3.56 4.03
CA LEU A 82 11.68 -2.65 3.02
C LEU A 82 11.16 -1.22 3.22
N ILE A 83 9.86 -1.03 3.43
CA ILE A 83 9.27 0.28 3.70
C ILE A 83 9.91 0.92 4.94
N LYS A 84 10.06 0.17 6.04
CA LYS A 84 10.74 0.68 7.26
C LYS A 84 12.13 1.20 6.96
N SER A 85 12.90 0.47 6.13
CA SER A 85 14.27 0.85 5.79
C SER A 85 14.39 1.99 4.76
N ARG A 86 13.31 2.35 4.06
CA ARG A 86 13.25 3.45 3.08
C ARG A 86 12.57 4.71 3.63
N ASN A 87 12.23 4.72 4.90
CA ASN A 87 11.62 5.89 5.55
C ASN A 87 12.68 6.84 6.11
N LYS A 88 12.40 8.14 6.07
CA LYS A 88 13.22 9.22 6.67
C LYS A 88 13.07 9.33 8.20
N GLN A 89 12.63 8.25 8.86
CA GLN A 89 12.38 8.16 10.32
C GLN A 89 11.26 9.08 10.84
N LYS A 90 10.52 9.70 9.94
CA LYS A 90 9.32 10.52 10.25
C LYS A 90 8.31 10.29 9.16
N GLY A 91 7.07 10.21 9.50
CA GLY A 91 6.02 10.04 8.52
C GLY A 91 5.18 8.80 8.78
N LYS A 92 4.51 8.31 7.74
CA LYS A 92 3.51 7.27 7.92
C LYS A 92 3.42 6.35 6.72
N PHE A 93 2.95 5.14 6.99
CA PHE A 93 2.56 4.17 5.98
C PHE A 93 1.04 3.96 6.05
N ALA A 94 0.33 4.38 5.00
CA ALA A 94 -1.11 4.20 4.84
C ALA A 94 -1.40 3.07 3.86
N PHE A 95 -2.26 2.13 4.23
CA PHE A 95 -2.63 1.03 3.31
C PHE A 95 -3.99 0.44 3.64
N SER A 96 -4.53 -0.30 2.67
CA SER A 96 -5.73 -1.11 2.83
C SER A 96 -5.46 -2.60 2.59
N THR A 97 -6.23 -3.46 3.26
CA THR A 97 -6.23 -4.92 3.06
C THR A 97 -7.65 -5.41 2.95
N GLU A 98 -7.90 -6.50 2.20
CA GLU A 98 -9.09 -7.32 2.46
C GLU A 98 -8.90 -8.04 3.80
N GLU A 99 -9.95 -8.13 4.62
CA GLU A 99 -9.86 -8.70 5.95
C GLU A 99 -10.35 -10.16 6.00
N THR A 100 -9.67 -10.98 6.77
CA THR A 100 -10.09 -12.34 7.09
C THR A 100 -10.13 -12.55 8.59
N ARG A 101 -11.07 -13.39 9.05
CA ARG A 101 -11.12 -13.83 10.45
C ARG A 101 -10.19 -15.03 10.73
N LYS A 102 -9.62 -15.64 9.68
CA LYS A 102 -8.63 -16.71 9.84
C LYS A 102 -7.29 -16.09 10.18
N GLU A 103 -6.49 -16.80 10.97
CA GLU A 103 -5.16 -16.33 11.35
C GLU A 103 -4.22 -16.24 10.14
N GLY A 104 -3.37 -15.22 10.12
CA GLY A 104 -2.40 -14.98 9.06
C GLY A 104 -3.01 -14.30 7.83
N PHE A 105 -2.66 -14.82 6.66
CA PHE A 105 -3.22 -14.41 5.37
C PHE A 105 -3.76 -15.61 4.59
N GLN A 106 -4.73 -15.38 3.72
CA GLN A 106 -5.41 -16.40 2.96
C GLN A 106 -5.47 -16.03 1.48
N LEU A 107 -5.23 -17.00 0.59
CA LEU A 107 -5.59 -16.84 -0.82
C LEU A 107 -7.07 -17.17 -0.98
N GLU A 108 -7.84 -16.18 -1.37
CA GLU A 108 -9.29 -16.32 -1.56
C GLU A 108 -9.63 -16.87 -2.96
N THR A 109 -10.85 -17.33 -3.13
CA THR A 109 -11.34 -17.87 -4.42
C THR A 109 -11.37 -16.83 -5.54
N SER A 110 -11.31 -15.55 -5.19
CA SER A 110 -11.15 -14.42 -6.11
C SER A 110 -9.76 -14.31 -6.73
N GLY A 111 -8.78 -15.08 -6.24
CA GLY A 111 -7.37 -14.97 -6.60
C GLY A 111 -6.65 -13.81 -5.88
N ARG A 112 -7.28 -13.20 -4.87
CA ARG A 112 -6.70 -12.15 -4.03
C ARG A 112 -6.40 -12.68 -2.64
N TYR A 113 -5.51 -11.98 -1.93
CA TYR A 113 -5.21 -12.29 -0.55
C TYR A 113 -6.01 -11.42 0.41
N SER A 114 -6.48 -12.04 1.49
CA SER A 114 -7.02 -11.36 2.66
C SER A 114 -6.06 -11.53 3.84
N HIS A 115 -5.99 -10.54 4.73
CA HIS A 115 -5.06 -10.50 5.85
C HIS A 115 -5.82 -10.30 7.15
N SER A 116 -5.50 -11.08 8.20
CA SER A 116 -6.11 -10.85 9.49
C SER A 116 -5.49 -9.64 10.20
N LYS A 117 -6.30 -8.96 11.01
CA LYS A 117 -5.80 -7.87 11.84
C LYS A 117 -4.65 -8.34 12.76
N SER A 118 -4.75 -9.54 13.34
CA SER A 118 -3.70 -10.11 14.19
C SER A 118 -2.37 -10.31 13.44
N TYR A 119 -2.42 -10.66 12.15
CA TYR A 119 -1.23 -10.76 11.31
C TYR A 119 -0.57 -9.38 11.10
N ILE A 120 -1.35 -8.36 10.79
CA ILE A 120 -0.83 -6.98 10.66
C ILE A 120 -0.26 -6.47 12.00
N ASP A 121 -0.94 -6.72 13.12
CA ASP A 121 -0.45 -6.38 14.46
C ASP A 121 0.90 -7.06 14.75
N GLY A 122 1.04 -8.32 14.32
CA GLY A 122 2.30 -9.08 14.42
C GLY A 122 3.44 -8.46 13.61
N LEU A 123 3.16 -8.04 12.37
CA LEU A 123 4.13 -7.33 11.53
C LEU A 123 4.55 -5.99 12.14
N CYS A 124 3.57 -5.24 12.68
CA CYS A 124 3.86 -3.98 13.35
C CYS A 124 4.82 -4.17 14.53
N LYS A 125 4.57 -5.17 15.37
CA LYS A 125 5.49 -5.51 16.48
C LYS A 125 6.86 -5.95 15.99
N LYS A 126 6.91 -6.81 14.96
CA LYS A 126 8.17 -7.35 14.41
C LYS A 126 9.08 -6.27 13.84
N PHE A 127 8.51 -5.26 13.20
CA PHE A 127 9.25 -4.22 12.48
C PHE A 127 9.19 -2.84 13.17
N ASP A 128 8.70 -2.78 14.40
CA ASP A 128 8.64 -1.56 15.21
C ASP A 128 7.83 -0.42 14.56
N TYR A 129 6.62 -0.76 14.13
CA TYR A 129 5.61 0.21 13.71
C TYR A 129 4.59 0.45 14.83
N SER A 130 4.12 1.68 14.94
CA SER A 130 2.99 2.04 15.78
C SER A 130 1.73 2.24 14.94
N ILE A 131 0.61 1.59 15.31
CA ILE A 131 -0.67 1.81 14.63
C ILE A 131 -1.25 3.14 15.12
N SER A 132 -1.23 4.16 14.26
CA SER A 132 -1.81 5.48 14.54
C SER A 132 -3.31 5.53 14.29
N TYR A 133 -3.79 4.72 13.35
CA TYR A 133 -5.21 4.60 13.00
C TYR A 133 -5.49 3.23 12.41
N TYR A 134 -6.65 2.69 12.74
CA TYR A 134 -7.25 1.51 12.12
C TYR A 134 -8.75 1.69 12.05
N SER A 135 -9.34 1.29 10.94
CA SER A 135 -10.79 1.19 10.78
C SER A 135 -11.15 0.02 9.89
N GLU A 136 -12.14 -0.73 10.28
CA GLU A 136 -12.82 -1.69 9.41
C GLU A 136 -13.75 -0.91 8.49
N VAL A 137 -13.67 -1.18 7.17
CA VAL A 137 -14.42 -0.45 6.15
C VAL A 137 -14.98 -1.40 5.09
N ASP A 138 -16.08 -1.01 4.50
CA ASP A 138 -16.62 -1.68 3.31
C ASP A 138 -15.81 -1.23 2.08
N LEU A 139 -14.92 -2.10 1.58
CA LEU A 139 -14.04 -1.77 0.46
C LEU A 139 -14.79 -1.71 -0.87
N ARG A 140 -15.54 -2.76 -1.19
CA ARG A 140 -16.28 -2.88 -2.45
C ARG A 140 -17.38 -3.93 -2.36
N LYS A 141 -18.35 -3.87 -3.30
CA LYS A 141 -19.33 -4.93 -3.48
C LYS A 141 -18.78 -6.03 -4.39
N GLU A 142 -18.88 -7.26 -3.95
CA GLU A 142 -18.63 -8.45 -4.76
C GLU A 142 -19.78 -9.46 -4.57
N LYS A 143 -20.35 -9.95 -5.69
CA LYS A 143 -21.48 -10.91 -5.68
C LYS A 143 -22.65 -10.50 -4.76
N GLY A 144 -22.93 -9.19 -4.67
CA GLY A 144 -24.05 -8.66 -3.88
C GLY A 144 -23.79 -8.39 -2.39
N ALA A 145 -22.62 -8.77 -1.87
CA ALA A 145 -22.18 -8.46 -0.50
C ALA A 145 -21.03 -7.46 -0.51
N PHE A 146 -20.91 -6.67 0.58
CA PHE A 146 -19.72 -5.85 0.78
C PHE A 146 -18.56 -6.74 1.26
N LEU A 147 -17.40 -6.56 0.64
CA LEU A 147 -16.15 -7.08 1.17
C LEU A 147 -15.63 -6.12 2.22
N THR A 148 -15.41 -6.64 3.41
CA THR A 148 -14.82 -5.89 4.52
C THR A 148 -13.30 -5.84 4.37
N GLY A 149 -12.72 -4.71 4.68
CA GLY A 149 -11.28 -4.51 4.70
C GLY A 149 -10.82 -3.66 5.86
N GLY A 150 -9.54 -3.73 6.13
CA GLY A 150 -8.86 -2.87 7.10
C GLY A 150 -8.20 -1.69 6.41
N LEU A 151 -8.43 -0.49 6.93
CA LEU A 151 -7.68 0.71 6.59
C LEU A 151 -6.72 1.04 7.73
N TYR A 152 -5.45 1.11 7.43
CA TYR A 152 -4.39 1.28 8.41
C TYR A 152 -3.57 2.54 8.14
N LEU A 153 -3.17 3.21 9.20
CA LEU A 153 -2.15 4.25 9.21
C LEU A 153 -1.11 3.93 10.27
N LEU A 154 0.08 3.58 9.83
CA LEU A 154 1.20 3.26 10.70
C LEU A 154 2.15 4.44 10.82
N SER A 155 2.74 4.63 12.00
CA SER A 155 3.90 5.50 12.23
C SER A 155 5.17 4.65 12.34
N PHE A 156 6.29 5.19 11.88
CA PHE A 156 7.61 4.57 11.92
C PHE A 156 8.28 4.73 13.28
#